data_8aedc95362185cfbc3ad16f804325005
#
_entry.id   8aedc95362185cfbc3ad16f804325005
#
_cell.length_a   1.000
_cell.length_b   1.000
_cell.length_c   1.000
_cell.angle_alpha   90.00
_cell.angle_beta   90.00
_cell.angle_gamma   90.00
#
_symmetry.space_group_name_H-M   'P 1'
#
loop_
_entity.id
_entity.type
_entity.pdbx_description
1 polymer ?
#
loop_
_entity_poly.entity_id
_entity_poly.type
_entity_poly.pdbx_seq_one_letter_code
_entity_poly.pdbx_strand_id
1 'polypeptide(L)'
;MKKRTFTKYISLFLLTIGTINCTDLDEKVFSSVTEETYNYTLADFGPNIAGAYAALNYGYVGTYWQTQELTGCCISTPANASGWDDGGIYKRLQFHNWNSELGQISDLWNNYFTGVILCNSAINKLERDLIPSPSVTEKQTGLAELRALRAYYYWILFDNFGDIPLVTTMSQDLPEKTPRAEVYDFVVRELSEVIPSLNEEQGGNMYGRINRWAGKAILANVYLNAEVYTGTARWNECLSQCNDIINSGKCDLSPEFKDSFRAQGVESSKEVLFTIPYDYNRGVVGNYLFMNSWHSELQKKFLLNAVPNAAGGPKGTTQFTDTYQEGDSRLEDTWLMGQQFDAEGNPLYGVYDKKGELLIFSKELPDGNYTNEMEGYRYNKQEVPAGSEWSCSTDIPLLRYSEVLLMKAECLLRTNQPGAGELVTEVRKRAFKANPSKAIVTDDELKENSSYKWGVVEKYQITDPGNQDPIEFGRLFDERCWEFVWEGYTRRDMIRFGIFCKKSWLSHKPQGDHRIVFPIPQRAVDANPKLTQNPAYAN
;
A
#
# COMPACT_ATOMS: atom_id res chain seq x y z
N MET A 1 -65.43 44.64 -39.84
CA MET A 1 -65.00 43.29 -39.40
C MET A 1 -64.04 42.59 -40.39
N LYS A 2 -62.99 43.24 -40.88
CA LYS A 2 -62.02 42.57 -41.82
C LYS A 2 -60.55 42.85 -41.52
N LYS A 3 -60.20 43.43 -40.39
CA LYS A 3 -58.80 43.71 -40.03
C LYS A 3 -58.16 42.76 -38.99
N ARG A 4 -58.93 41.83 -38.38
CA ARG A 4 -58.41 40.91 -37.35
C ARG A 4 -57.89 39.56 -37.87
N THR A 5 -58.15 39.16 -39.10
CA THR A 5 -57.81 37.86 -39.65
C THR A 5 -56.41 37.86 -40.33
N PHE A 6 -55.96 39.02 -40.82
CA PHE A 6 -54.67 39.12 -41.51
C PHE A 6 -53.48 39.11 -40.56
N THR A 7 -53.65 39.62 -39.35
CA THR A 7 -52.58 39.65 -38.34
C THR A 7 -52.27 38.24 -37.74
N LYS A 8 -53.27 37.35 -37.74
CA LYS A 8 -53.07 35.96 -37.23
C LYS A 8 -52.29 35.08 -38.16
N TYR A 9 -52.31 35.29 -39.48
CA TYR A 9 -51.56 34.49 -40.43
C TYR A 9 -50.13 34.97 -40.59
N ILE A 10 -49.83 36.23 -40.34
CA ILE A 10 -48.45 36.76 -40.32
C ILE A 10 -47.71 36.30 -39.06
N SER A 11 -48.37 36.20 -37.90
CA SER A 11 -47.77 35.66 -36.67
C SER A 11 -47.53 34.15 -36.74
N LEU A 12 -48.30 33.39 -37.47
CA LEU A 12 -48.10 31.95 -37.65
C LEU A 12 -47.01 31.64 -38.66
N PHE A 13 -46.76 32.49 -39.66
CA PHE A 13 -45.71 32.32 -40.68
C PHE A 13 -44.32 32.75 -40.14
N LEU A 14 -44.27 33.66 -39.18
CA LEU A 14 -43.01 34.04 -38.49
C LEU A 14 -42.58 33.02 -37.43
N LEU A 15 -43.48 32.16 -36.93
CA LEU A 15 -43.11 31.11 -35.98
C LEU A 15 -42.55 29.83 -36.63
N THR A 16 -42.75 29.65 -37.95
CA THR A 16 -42.24 28.47 -38.68
C THR A 16 -40.91 28.66 -39.34
N ILE A 17 -40.33 29.86 -39.33
CA ILE A 17 -38.98 30.15 -39.91
C ILE A 17 -37.88 30.04 -38.82
N GLY A 18 -38.26 29.91 -37.53
CA GLY A 18 -37.30 29.87 -36.41
C GLY A 18 -36.72 28.48 -36.06
N THR A 19 -36.98 27.42 -36.86
CA THR A 19 -36.56 26.04 -36.47
C THR A 19 -35.67 25.34 -37.48
N ILE A 20 -35.02 26.06 -38.38
CA ILE A 20 -33.96 25.51 -39.23
C ILE A 20 -32.66 26.27 -38.93
N ASN A 21 -32.18 26.16 -37.73
CA ASN A 21 -30.78 26.28 -37.42
C ASN A 21 -30.28 24.87 -37.04
N CYS A 22 -29.85 24.10 -38.03
CA CYS A 22 -28.88 23.07 -37.77
C CYS A 22 -27.59 23.79 -37.33
N THR A 23 -27.46 24.00 -36.04
CA THR A 23 -26.13 24.27 -35.49
C THR A 23 -25.33 23.02 -35.69
N ASP A 24 -24.33 23.13 -36.57
CA ASP A 24 -23.23 22.19 -36.64
C ASP A 24 -22.58 22.19 -35.25
N LEU A 25 -22.84 21.10 -34.49
CA LEU A 25 -22.34 20.91 -33.13
C LEU A 25 -20.90 20.37 -33.11
N ASP A 26 -20.21 20.42 -34.21
CA ASP A 26 -18.78 20.15 -34.22
C ASP A 26 -18.05 21.34 -33.56
N GLU A 27 -17.88 21.20 -32.27
CA GLU A 27 -17.09 22.12 -31.44
C GLU A 27 -15.65 22.13 -31.92
N LYS A 28 -15.28 23.10 -32.72
CA LYS A 28 -13.87 23.33 -33.09
C LYS A 28 -13.18 23.97 -31.88
N VAL A 29 -12.55 23.14 -31.07
CA VAL A 29 -11.75 23.59 -29.94
C VAL A 29 -10.47 24.25 -30.44
N PHE A 30 -10.45 25.60 -30.51
CA PHE A 30 -9.30 26.40 -30.96
C PHE A 30 -8.34 26.77 -29.80
N SER A 31 -8.67 26.51 -28.57
CA SER A 31 -7.96 27.00 -27.38
C SER A 31 -7.39 25.91 -26.46
N SER A 32 -7.59 24.63 -26.73
CA SER A 32 -6.98 23.54 -25.99
C SER A 32 -6.32 22.55 -26.94
N VAL A 33 -5.17 22.03 -26.50
CA VAL A 33 -4.47 20.94 -27.18
C VAL A 33 -5.19 19.65 -26.78
N THR A 34 -5.78 18.96 -27.76
CA THR A 34 -6.39 17.63 -27.55
C THR A 34 -5.35 16.55 -27.86
N GLU A 35 -5.61 15.31 -27.43
CA GLU A 35 -4.74 14.17 -27.74
C GLU A 35 -4.51 14.01 -29.27
N GLU A 36 -5.50 14.33 -30.08
CA GLU A 36 -5.47 14.26 -31.55
C GLU A 36 -4.68 15.42 -32.21
N THR A 37 -4.59 16.56 -31.52
CA THR A 37 -3.91 17.76 -32.04
C THR A 37 -2.51 17.96 -31.47
N TYR A 38 -2.13 17.18 -30.44
CA TYR A 38 -0.78 17.20 -29.87
C TYR A 38 0.21 16.47 -30.77
N ASN A 39 1.30 17.13 -31.14
CA ASN A 39 2.37 16.53 -31.94
C ASN A 39 3.37 15.81 -31.00
N TYR A 40 3.13 14.52 -30.74
CA TYR A 40 4.04 13.71 -29.98
C TYR A 40 5.39 13.53 -30.66
N THR A 41 6.45 13.53 -29.89
CA THR A 41 7.82 13.34 -30.32
C THR A 41 8.47 12.15 -29.62
N LEU A 42 9.67 11.76 -30.02
CA LEU A 42 10.44 10.71 -29.34
C LEU A 42 10.71 11.07 -27.85
N ALA A 43 10.81 12.37 -27.52
CA ALA A 43 11.02 12.83 -26.15
C ALA A 43 9.83 12.52 -25.21
N ASP A 44 8.64 12.27 -25.76
CA ASP A 44 7.44 11.95 -25.00
C ASP A 44 7.35 10.46 -24.59
N PHE A 45 8.22 9.60 -25.15
CA PHE A 45 8.18 8.15 -24.88
C PHE A 45 8.41 7.83 -23.39
N GLY A 46 9.50 8.31 -22.81
CA GLY A 46 9.81 8.11 -21.38
C GLY A 46 8.75 8.72 -20.45
N PRO A 47 8.39 10.02 -20.61
CA PRO A 47 7.32 10.65 -19.82
C PRO A 47 5.97 9.97 -19.91
N ASN A 48 5.59 9.40 -21.05
CA ASN A 48 4.34 8.64 -21.19
C ASN A 48 4.30 7.39 -20.28
N ILE A 49 5.42 6.67 -20.20
CA ILE A 49 5.54 5.50 -19.29
C ILE A 49 5.58 5.98 -17.83
N ALA A 50 6.43 6.98 -17.53
CA ALA A 50 6.59 7.51 -16.17
C ALA A 50 5.28 8.06 -15.58
N GLY A 51 4.44 8.70 -16.42
CA GLY A 51 3.14 9.24 -16.01
C GLY A 51 2.21 8.18 -15.41
N ALA A 52 2.32 6.91 -15.84
CA ALA A 52 1.50 5.83 -15.31
C ALA A 52 1.85 5.46 -13.84
N TYR A 53 3.05 5.80 -13.37
CA TYR A 53 3.48 5.58 -11.97
C TYR A 53 2.99 6.67 -11.01
N ALA A 54 2.48 7.81 -11.51
CA ALA A 54 2.09 8.95 -10.66
C ALA A 54 1.06 8.58 -9.58
N ALA A 55 0.18 7.62 -9.86
CA ALA A 55 -0.82 7.14 -8.90
C ALA A 55 -0.20 6.50 -7.64
N LEU A 56 1.01 5.95 -7.71
CA LEU A 56 1.70 5.37 -6.57
C LEU A 56 2.11 6.45 -5.56
N ASN A 57 2.60 7.61 -6.03
CA ASN A 57 3.14 8.65 -5.17
C ASN A 57 2.09 9.21 -4.20
N TYR A 58 0.87 9.45 -4.68
CA TYR A 58 -0.23 10.00 -3.87
C TYR A 58 -1.04 8.92 -3.16
N GLY A 59 -1.07 7.70 -3.71
CA GLY A 59 -1.93 6.62 -3.25
C GLY A 59 -1.38 5.81 -2.08
N TYR A 60 -0.08 5.85 -1.81
CA TYR A 60 0.51 4.92 -0.86
C TYR A 60 0.29 5.33 0.61
N VAL A 61 0.92 6.41 1.07
CA VAL A 61 0.95 6.73 2.52
C VAL A 61 -0.43 7.10 3.06
N GLY A 62 -1.17 7.93 2.33
CA GLY A 62 -2.48 8.43 2.77
C GLY A 62 -3.62 7.44 2.66
N THR A 63 -3.47 6.36 1.90
CA THR A 63 -4.57 5.44 1.62
C THR A 63 -4.17 3.97 1.77
N TYR A 64 -3.28 3.44 0.93
CA TYR A 64 -2.90 2.03 0.97
C TYR A 64 -2.27 1.66 2.31
N TRP A 65 -1.22 2.36 2.73
CA TRP A 65 -0.56 2.09 4.00
C TRP A 65 -1.55 2.14 5.18
N GLN A 66 -2.39 3.19 5.27
CA GLN A 66 -3.37 3.31 6.34
C GLN A 66 -4.36 2.14 6.36
N THR A 67 -4.86 1.74 5.20
CA THR A 67 -5.81 0.62 5.11
C THR A 67 -5.18 -0.74 5.37
N GLN A 68 -3.89 -0.92 5.15
CA GLN A 68 -3.19 -2.18 5.38
C GLN A 68 -2.64 -2.31 6.80
N GLU A 69 -2.07 -1.23 7.35
CA GLU A 69 -1.43 -1.30 8.66
C GLU A 69 -2.39 -0.99 9.81
N LEU A 70 -3.26 0.02 9.66
CA LEU A 70 -4.16 0.43 10.75
C LEU A 70 -5.39 -0.47 10.92
N THR A 71 -5.64 -1.37 9.97
CA THR A 71 -6.63 -2.45 10.13
C THR A 71 -6.02 -3.72 10.71
N GLY A 72 -4.70 -3.76 10.88
CA GLY A 72 -3.95 -4.90 11.39
C GLY A 72 -3.64 -4.81 12.90
N CYS A 73 -2.93 -5.82 13.39
CA CYS A 73 -2.66 -5.99 14.83
C CYS A 73 -1.38 -5.29 15.31
N CYS A 74 -0.50 -4.80 14.39
CA CYS A 74 0.82 -4.31 14.77
C CYS A 74 0.83 -2.83 15.16
N ILE A 75 -0.04 -2.01 14.53
CA ILE A 75 -0.06 -0.55 14.69
C ILE A 75 -1.47 -0.09 15.05
N SER A 76 -1.57 0.90 15.92
CA SER A 76 -2.81 1.56 16.31
C SER A 76 -2.65 3.07 16.29
N THR A 77 -3.76 3.78 16.08
CA THR A 77 -3.83 5.25 16.13
C THR A 77 -4.96 5.69 17.06
N PRO A 78 -4.78 5.60 18.39
CA PRO A 78 -5.72 6.16 19.36
C PRO A 78 -5.77 7.69 19.28
N ALA A 79 -6.85 8.29 19.77
CA ALA A 79 -6.84 9.71 20.09
C ALA A 79 -5.70 10.02 21.05
N ASN A 80 -5.15 11.22 21.01
CA ASN A 80 -3.98 11.54 21.83
C ASN A 80 -4.14 12.83 22.67
N ALA A 81 -3.18 13.07 23.54
CA ALA A 81 -3.16 14.16 24.51
C ALA A 81 -3.27 15.57 23.92
N SER A 82 -2.98 15.77 22.64
CA SER A 82 -3.19 17.06 21.98
C SER A 82 -4.65 17.32 21.58
N GLY A 83 -5.54 16.36 21.81
CA GLY A 83 -6.94 16.39 21.35
C GLY A 83 -7.13 15.91 19.90
N TRP A 84 -6.07 15.46 19.24
CA TRP A 84 -6.17 14.96 17.87
C TRP A 84 -6.83 13.57 17.82
N ASP A 85 -7.85 13.42 17.03
CA ASP A 85 -8.63 12.19 16.80
C ASP A 85 -9.03 12.01 15.32
N ASP A 86 -8.79 13.04 14.52
CA ASP A 86 -9.10 13.11 13.08
C ASP A 86 -10.54 12.61 12.75
N GLY A 87 -11.52 13.01 13.55
CA GLY A 87 -12.90 12.56 13.43
C GLY A 87 -13.12 11.07 13.65
N GLY A 88 -12.19 10.38 14.30
CA GLY A 88 -12.25 8.95 14.62
C GLY A 88 -12.01 8.03 13.42
N ILE A 89 -11.47 8.54 12.29
CA ILE A 89 -11.26 7.73 11.05
C ILE A 89 -10.33 6.55 11.32
N TYR A 90 -9.21 6.76 12.01
CA TYR A 90 -8.22 5.70 12.29
C TYR A 90 -8.77 4.65 13.26
N LYS A 91 -9.57 5.08 14.24
CA LYS A 91 -10.28 4.14 15.12
C LYS A 91 -11.29 3.28 14.36
N ARG A 92 -11.98 3.83 13.34
CA ARG A 92 -12.88 3.05 12.48
C ARG A 92 -12.13 2.00 11.66
N LEU A 93 -10.93 2.30 11.18
CA LEU A 93 -10.07 1.31 10.52
C LEU A 93 -9.66 0.21 11.52
N GLN A 94 -9.16 0.57 12.69
CA GLN A 94 -8.73 -0.40 13.70
C GLN A 94 -9.87 -1.28 14.23
N PHE A 95 -11.05 -0.73 14.44
CA PHE A 95 -12.20 -1.47 14.98
C PHE A 95 -13.00 -2.22 13.92
N HIS A 96 -12.57 -2.16 12.66
CA HIS A 96 -13.25 -2.73 11.49
C HIS A 96 -14.72 -2.31 11.37
N ASN A 97 -15.05 -1.07 11.74
CA ASN A 97 -16.41 -0.52 11.65
C ASN A 97 -16.55 0.55 10.55
N TRP A 98 -15.73 0.43 9.50
CA TRP A 98 -15.82 1.25 8.31
C TRP A 98 -17.13 1.02 7.52
N ASN A 99 -17.49 2.01 6.72
CA ASN A 99 -18.60 1.98 5.78
C ASN A 99 -18.17 2.49 4.39
N SER A 100 -19.09 2.51 3.43
CA SER A 100 -18.85 2.94 2.04
C SER A 100 -18.51 4.44 1.88
N GLU A 101 -18.66 5.24 2.93
CA GLU A 101 -18.40 6.68 2.92
C GLU A 101 -17.03 7.05 3.51
N LEU A 102 -16.28 6.08 4.06
CA LEU A 102 -14.97 6.36 4.66
C LEU A 102 -13.98 6.83 3.59
N GLY A 103 -13.39 8.02 3.81
CA GLY A 103 -12.51 8.69 2.83
C GLY A 103 -11.34 7.81 2.39
N GLN A 104 -10.63 7.16 3.32
CA GLN A 104 -9.48 6.29 3.03
C GLN A 104 -9.82 5.14 2.07
N ILE A 105 -11.03 4.58 2.19
CA ILE A 105 -11.51 3.51 1.29
C ILE A 105 -11.83 4.08 -0.09
N SER A 106 -12.49 5.25 -0.14
CA SER A 106 -12.76 5.93 -1.40
C SER A 106 -11.49 6.36 -2.13
N ASP A 107 -10.52 6.87 -1.39
CA ASP A 107 -9.24 7.32 -1.95
C ASP A 107 -8.40 6.14 -2.45
N LEU A 108 -8.40 5.00 -1.72
CA LEU A 108 -7.75 3.76 -2.17
C LEU A 108 -8.33 3.31 -3.53
N TRP A 109 -9.65 3.26 -3.66
CA TRP A 109 -10.33 2.93 -4.91
C TRP A 109 -9.94 3.89 -6.04
N ASN A 110 -10.09 5.19 -5.80
CA ASN A 110 -9.87 6.21 -6.82
C ASN A 110 -8.43 6.26 -7.29
N ASN A 111 -7.44 6.20 -6.38
CA ASN A 111 -6.04 6.27 -6.72
C ASN A 111 -5.59 5.09 -7.58
N TYR A 112 -6.00 3.87 -7.22
CA TYR A 112 -5.57 2.69 -7.97
C TYR A 112 -6.33 2.53 -9.30
N PHE A 113 -7.61 2.93 -9.38
CA PHE A 113 -8.29 3.03 -10.68
C PHE A 113 -7.72 4.15 -11.56
N THR A 114 -7.29 5.26 -10.98
CA THR A 114 -6.53 6.29 -11.73
C THR A 114 -5.26 5.69 -12.33
N GLY A 115 -4.53 4.87 -11.57
CA GLY A 115 -3.37 4.13 -12.09
C GLY A 115 -3.72 3.23 -13.28
N VAL A 116 -4.83 2.50 -13.20
CA VAL A 116 -5.33 1.67 -14.33
C VAL A 116 -5.63 2.54 -15.56
N ILE A 117 -6.31 3.67 -15.38
CA ILE A 117 -6.66 4.59 -16.48
C ILE A 117 -5.38 5.16 -17.12
N LEU A 118 -4.41 5.58 -16.32
CA LEU A 118 -3.12 6.09 -16.83
C LEU A 118 -2.36 5.02 -17.61
N CYS A 119 -2.33 3.78 -17.14
CA CYS A 119 -1.75 2.65 -17.88
C CYS A 119 -2.48 2.41 -19.20
N ASN A 120 -3.82 2.36 -19.21
CA ASN A 120 -4.61 2.16 -20.42
C ASN A 120 -4.38 3.27 -21.45
N SER A 121 -4.33 4.54 -21.00
CA SER A 121 -4.03 5.68 -21.87
C SER A 121 -2.62 5.57 -22.48
N ALA A 122 -1.61 5.26 -21.66
CA ALA A 122 -0.23 5.14 -22.12
C ALA A 122 -0.06 3.97 -23.11
N ILE A 123 -0.68 2.82 -22.83
CA ILE A 123 -0.70 1.63 -23.71
C ILE A 123 -1.36 2.01 -25.05
N ASN A 124 -2.55 2.61 -25.01
CA ASN A 124 -3.29 2.99 -26.22
C ASN A 124 -2.46 3.92 -27.14
N LYS A 125 -1.74 4.89 -26.56
CA LYS A 125 -0.87 5.80 -27.34
C LYS A 125 0.28 5.07 -28.02
N LEU A 126 0.92 4.13 -27.34
CA LEU A 126 2.00 3.33 -27.89
C LEU A 126 1.51 2.32 -28.94
N GLU A 127 0.38 1.65 -28.72
CA GLU A 127 -0.20 0.68 -29.66
C GLU A 127 -0.63 1.35 -30.98
N ARG A 128 -1.19 2.55 -30.89
CA ARG A 128 -1.61 3.36 -32.07
C ARG A 128 -0.47 4.10 -32.74
N ASP A 129 0.77 3.93 -32.30
CA ASP A 129 1.95 4.67 -32.81
C ASP A 129 1.80 6.20 -32.74
N LEU A 130 1.01 6.72 -31.80
CA LEU A 130 0.89 8.17 -31.59
C LEU A 130 2.19 8.75 -31.04
N ILE A 131 2.85 8.02 -30.13
CA ILE A 131 4.14 8.40 -29.57
C ILE A 131 5.23 7.57 -30.27
N PRO A 132 6.18 8.22 -30.98
CA PRO A 132 7.33 7.52 -31.55
C PRO A 132 8.14 6.80 -30.47
N SER A 133 8.59 5.59 -30.75
CA SER A 133 9.48 4.82 -29.86
C SER A 133 10.91 4.82 -30.41
N PRO A 134 11.94 4.75 -29.54
CA PRO A 134 13.34 4.70 -29.97
C PRO A 134 13.66 3.50 -30.84
N SER A 135 13.02 2.36 -30.56
CA SER A 135 13.12 1.11 -31.34
C SER A 135 11.89 0.23 -31.12
N VAL A 136 11.74 -0.81 -31.95
CA VAL A 136 10.70 -1.84 -31.76
C VAL A 136 10.85 -2.55 -30.41
N THR A 137 12.07 -2.86 -30.01
CA THR A 137 12.36 -3.52 -28.73
C THR A 137 11.97 -2.63 -27.55
N GLU A 138 12.31 -1.34 -27.57
CA GLU A 138 11.96 -0.41 -26.50
C GLU A 138 10.44 -0.18 -26.41
N LYS A 139 9.75 -0.13 -27.57
CA LYS A 139 8.27 -0.12 -27.59
C LYS A 139 7.69 -1.35 -26.91
N GLN A 140 8.19 -2.55 -27.23
CA GLN A 140 7.72 -3.81 -26.62
C GLN A 140 8.00 -3.86 -25.11
N THR A 141 9.19 -3.44 -24.67
CA THR A 141 9.55 -3.35 -23.26
C THR A 141 8.68 -2.33 -22.52
N GLY A 142 8.43 -1.17 -23.10
CA GLY A 142 7.55 -0.14 -22.52
C GLY A 142 6.09 -0.61 -22.39
N LEU A 143 5.58 -1.31 -23.41
CA LEU A 143 4.24 -1.93 -23.35
C LEU A 143 4.19 -3.02 -22.28
N ALA A 144 5.21 -3.86 -22.16
CA ALA A 144 5.30 -4.90 -21.13
C ALA A 144 5.31 -4.29 -19.72
N GLU A 145 6.07 -3.22 -19.52
CA GLU A 145 6.13 -2.50 -18.24
C GLU A 145 4.78 -1.88 -17.85
N LEU A 146 4.11 -1.20 -18.78
CA LEU A 146 2.79 -0.60 -18.55
C LEU A 146 1.71 -1.65 -18.25
N ARG A 147 1.74 -2.81 -18.94
CA ARG A 147 0.84 -3.93 -18.68
C ARG A 147 1.12 -4.55 -17.30
N ALA A 148 2.39 -4.71 -16.91
CA ALA A 148 2.77 -5.20 -15.59
C ALA A 148 2.33 -4.23 -14.47
N LEU A 149 2.48 -2.92 -14.68
CA LEU A 149 2.02 -1.89 -13.74
C LEU A 149 0.49 -1.88 -13.61
N ARG A 150 -0.25 -2.01 -14.73
CA ARG A 150 -1.71 -2.17 -14.71
C ARG A 150 -2.14 -3.42 -13.94
N ALA A 151 -1.45 -4.51 -14.12
CA ALA A 151 -1.70 -5.75 -13.37
C ALA A 151 -1.44 -5.57 -11.86
N TYR A 152 -0.40 -4.82 -11.47
CA TYR A 152 -0.15 -4.43 -10.08
C TYR A 152 -1.32 -3.62 -9.50
N TYR A 153 -1.80 -2.59 -10.21
CA TYR A 153 -2.95 -1.80 -9.77
C TYR A 153 -4.22 -2.65 -9.61
N TYR A 154 -4.50 -3.55 -10.54
CA TYR A 154 -5.63 -4.47 -10.44
C TYR A 154 -5.47 -5.44 -9.27
N TRP A 155 -4.27 -5.94 -9.00
CA TRP A 155 -4.02 -6.77 -7.82
C TRP A 155 -4.38 -6.05 -6.52
N ILE A 156 -3.92 -4.82 -6.34
CA ILE A 156 -4.28 -4.03 -5.15
C ILE A 156 -5.79 -3.80 -5.07
N LEU A 157 -6.45 -3.52 -6.18
CA LEU A 157 -7.90 -3.30 -6.22
C LEU A 157 -8.68 -4.55 -5.82
N PHE A 158 -8.45 -5.69 -6.45
CA PHE A 158 -9.23 -6.90 -6.14
C PHE A 158 -8.84 -7.53 -4.78
N ASP A 159 -7.60 -7.33 -4.32
CA ASP A 159 -7.20 -7.72 -2.97
C ASP A 159 -8.05 -7.01 -1.92
N ASN A 160 -8.33 -5.73 -2.12
CA ASN A 160 -9.02 -4.90 -1.16
C ASN A 160 -10.55 -4.87 -1.33
N PHE A 161 -11.08 -4.96 -2.54
CA PHE A 161 -12.52 -4.76 -2.81
C PHE A 161 -13.26 -6.02 -3.30
N GLY A 162 -12.57 -7.11 -3.58
CA GLY A 162 -13.17 -8.33 -4.13
C GLY A 162 -13.53 -8.16 -5.60
N ASP A 163 -14.82 -8.25 -5.94
CA ASP A 163 -15.32 -8.04 -7.30
C ASP A 163 -15.21 -6.58 -7.69
N ILE A 164 -14.58 -6.29 -8.83
CA ILE A 164 -14.30 -4.92 -9.31
C ILE A 164 -14.48 -4.83 -10.83
N PRO A 165 -14.68 -3.62 -11.39
CA PRO A 165 -14.62 -3.41 -12.84
C PRO A 165 -13.28 -3.81 -13.43
N LEU A 166 -13.31 -4.54 -14.55
CA LEU A 166 -12.12 -4.88 -15.35
C LEU A 166 -12.18 -4.17 -16.70
N VAL A 167 -11.41 -3.08 -16.85
CA VAL A 167 -11.35 -2.25 -18.07
C VAL A 167 -9.91 -2.17 -18.54
N THR A 168 -9.65 -2.64 -19.76
CA THR A 168 -8.29 -2.69 -20.35
C THR A 168 -8.11 -1.78 -21.56
N THR A 169 -9.16 -1.05 -21.92
CA THR A 169 -9.18 -0.14 -23.07
C THR A 169 -9.72 1.23 -22.67
N MET A 170 -9.56 2.21 -23.55
CA MET A 170 -10.16 3.54 -23.40
C MET A 170 -11.61 3.49 -23.90
N SER A 171 -12.56 3.15 -23.01
CA SER A 171 -13.99 3.15 -23.27
C SER A 171 -14.69 4.19 -22.41
N GLN A 172 -15.77 4.78 -22.93
CA GLN A 172 -16.68 5.67 -22.18
C GLN A 172 -17.85 4.89 -21.56
N ASP A 173 -17.97 3.59 -21.84
CA ASP A 173 -19.03 2.78 -21.27
C ASP A 173 -18.82 2.57 -19.77
N LEU A 174 -19.91 2.69 -19.01
CA LEU A 174 -19.88 2.39 -17.58
C LEU A 174 -19.73 0.86 -17.36
N PRO A 175 -18.65 0.39 -16.74
CA PRO A 175 -18.38 -1.04 -16.59
C PRO A 175 -19.22 -1.65 -15.46
N GLU A 176 -19.51 -2.95 -15.58
CA GLU A 176 -20.03 -3.79 -14.50
C GLU A 176 -18.88 -4.35 -13.67
N LYS A 177 -19.18 -4.91 -12.49
CA LYS A 177 -18.19 -5.67 -11.71
C LYS A 177 -17.88 -6.98 -12.41
N THR A 178 -16.60 -7.33 -12.40
CA THR A 178 -16.09 -8.64 -12.80
C THR A 178 -15.80 -9.45 -11.52
N PRO A 179 -16.15 -10.73 -11.45
CA PRO A 179 -15.82 -11.58 -10.30
C PRO A 179 -14.34 -11.56 -9.96
N ARG A 180 -14.01 -11.56 -8.66
CA ARG A 180 -12.63 -11.50 -8.15
C ARG A 180 -11.70 -12.53 -8.78
N ALA A 181 -12.19 -13.77 -8.94
CA ALA A 181 -11.43 -14.86 -9.54
C ALA A 181 -11.08 -14.59 -11.01
N GLU A 182 -11.97 -13.96 -11.78
CA GLU A 182 -11.71 -13.61 -13.19
C GLU A 182 -10.71 -12.46 -13.30
N VAL A 183 -10.75 -11.47 -12.39
CA VAL A 183 -9.75 -10.40 -12.33
C VAL A 183 -8.39 -10.97 -11.91
N TYR A 184 -8.36 -11.93 -10.98
CA TYR A 184 -7.16 -12.69 -10.62
C TYR A 184 -6.57 -13.39 -11.84
N ASP A 185 -7.37 -14.14 -12.61
CA ASP A 185 -6.92 -14.84 -13.82
C ASP A 185 -6.38 -13.86 -14.87
N PHE A 186 -7.02 -12.70 -15.02
CA PHE A 186 -6.51 -11.63 -15.88
C PHE A 186 -5.12 -11.17 -15.43
N VAL A 187 -4.93 -10.88 -14.15
CA VAL A 187 -3.64 -10.40 -13.60
C VAL A 187 -2.54 -11.45 -13.77
N VAL A 188 -2.84 -12.71 -13.47
CA VAL A 188 -1.89 -13.84 -13.67
C VAL A 188 -1.48 -13.95 -15.14
N ARG A 189 -2.44 -13.90 -16.07
CA ARG A 189 -2.16 -13.95 -17.51
C ARG A 189 -1.33 -12.76 -17.97
N GLU A 190 -1.73 -11.53 -17.62
CA GLU A 190 -1.00 -10.31 -17.98
C GLU A 190 0.46 -10.38 -17.54
N LEU A 191 0.72 -10.68 -16.26
CA LEU A 191 2.09 -10.78 -15.75
C LEU A 191 2.87 -11.91 -16.43
N SER A 192 2.28 -13.09 -16.58
CA SER A 192 2.95 -14.25 -17.21
C SER A 192 3.36 -13.97 -18.65
N GLU A 193 2.54 -13.25 -19.41
CA GLU A 193 2.83 -12.87 -20.79
C GLU A 193 3.94 -11.82 -20.90
N VAL A 194 3.96 -10.82 -20.01
CA VAL A 194 4.85 -9.67 -20.17
C VAL A 194 6.20 -9.82 -19.47
N ILE A 195 6.32 -10.62 -18.41
CA ILE A 195 7.55 -10.81 -17.64
C ILE A 195 8.76 -11.15 -18.53
N PRO A 196 8.67 -12.01 -19.57
CA PRO A 196 9.81 -12.29 -20.45
C PRO A 196 10.32 -11.07 -21.25
N SER A 197 9.46 -10.06 -21.46
CA SER A 197 9.78 -8.83 -22.19
C SER A 197 10.19 -7.66 -21.31
N LEU A 198 10.10 -7.80 -19.97
CA LEU A 198 10.55 -6.79 -19.03
C LEU A 198 12.07 -6.70 -19.00
N ASN A 199 12.59 -5.49 -18.70
CA ASN A 199 14.02 -5.27 -18.52
C ASN A 199 14.55 -6.11 -17.34
N GLU A 200 15.77 -6.67 -17.47
CA GLU A 200 16.45 -7.45 -16.41
C GLU A 200 17.31 -6.58 -15.47
N GLU A 201 17.56 -5.33 -15.85
CA GLU A 201 18.34 -4.43 -15.01
C GLU A 201 17.58 -4.06 -13.74
N GLN A 202 18.33 -3.92 -12.64
CA GLN A 202 17.85 -3.46 -11.35
C GLN A 202 18.61 -2.19 -10.96
N GLY A 203 17.91 -1.17 -10.49
CA GLY A 203 18.52 0.13 -10.21
C GLY A 203 18.80 0.96 -11.48
N GLY A 204 19.61 2.00 -11.37
CA GLY A 204 19.92 2.90 -12.47
C GLY A 204 18.67 3.47 -13.14
N ASN A 205 18.57 3.35 -14.47
CA ASN A 205 17.41 3.81 -15.25
C ASN A 205 16.11 3.02 -14.97
N MET A 206 16.22 1.86 -14.31
CA MET A 206 15.06 1.04 -13.90
C MET A 206 14.68 1.23 -12.43
N TYR A 207 15.36 2.10 -11.70
CA TYR A 207 15.00 2.40 -10.32
C TYR A 207 13.59 3.00 -10.22
N GLY A 208 12.76 2.47 -9.32
CA GLY A 208 11.35 2.85 -9.18
C GLY A 208 10.43 2.34 -10.30
N ARG A 209 10.93 1.53 -11.24
CA ARG A 209 10.19 0.97 -12.37
C ARG A 209 10.07 -0.56 -12.24
N ILE A 210 9.01 -1.13 -12.83
CA ILE A 210 8.81 -2.58 -12.83
C ILE A 210 9.76 -3.22 -13.84
N ASN A 211 10.78 -3.88 -13.32
CA ASN A 211 11.67 -4.76 -14.04
C ASN A 211 11.21 -6.23 -13.95
N ARG A 212 11.94 -7.16 -14.56
CA ARG A 212 11.60 -8.59 -14.57
C ARG A 212 11.48 -9.17 -13.16
N TRP A 213 12.34 -8.79 -12.24
CA TRP A 213 12.37 -9.32 -10.87
C TRP A 213 11.22 -8.80 -10.03
N ALA A 214 10.90 -7.50 -10.18
CA ALA A 214 9.69 -6.91 -9.61
C ALA A 214 8.42 -7.58 -10.15
N GLY A 215 8.33 -7.79 -11.47
CA GLY A 215 7.21 -8.49 -12.09
C GLY A 215 7.02 -9.92 -11.56
N LYS A 216 8.11 -10.68 -11.40
CA LYS A 216 8.08 -12.01 -10.78
C LYS A 216 7.68 -11.97 -9.31
N ALA A 217 8.15 -10.99 -8.53
CA ALA A 217 7.77 -10.83 -7.13
C ALA A 217 6.29 -10.46 -6.95
N ILE A 218 5.75 -9.61 -7.83
CA ILE A 218 4.31 -9.33 -7.89
C ILE A 218 3.52 -10.61 -8.17
N LEU A 219 3.92 -11.38 -9.20
CA LEU A 219 3.25 -12.63 -9.58
C LEU A 219 3.34 -13.68 -8.47
N ALA A 220 4.50 -13.78 -7.77
CA ALA A 220 4.66 -14.64 -6.59
C ALA A 220 3.66 -14.28 -5.48
N ASN A 221 3.50 -12.98 -5.18
CA ASN A 221 2.52 -12.49 -4.21
C ASN A 221 1.07 -12.82 -4.62
N VAL A 222 0.74 -12.65 -5.90
CA VAL A 222 -0.58 -13.00 -6.44
C VAL A 222 -0.85 -14.50 -6.25
N TYR A 223 0.11 -15.36 -6.53
CA TYR A 223 0.00 -16.81 -6.31
C TYR A 223 -0.04 -17.20 -4.83
N LEU A 224 0.76 -16.56 -3.97
CA LEU A 224 0.77 -16.83 -2.52
C LEU A 224 -0.61 -16.63 -1.89
N ASN A 225 -1.35 -15.62 -2.36
CA ASN A 225 -2.68 -15.28 -1.85
C ASN A 225 -3.84 -15.86 -2.68
N ALA A 226 -3.56 -16.74 -3.66
CA ALA A 226 -4.55 -17.29 -4.59
C ALA A 226 -5.73 -17.98 -3.90
N GLU A 227 -5.47 -18.71 -2.81
CA GLU A 227 -6.51 -19.40 -2.03
C GLU A 227 -7.54 -18.41 -1.46
N VAL A 228 -7.09 -17.24 -0.98
CA VAL A 228 -7.98 -16.17 -0.50
C VAL A 228 -8.83 -15.59 -1.64
N TYR A 229 -8.28 -15.53 -2.85
CA TYR A 229 -8.93 -14.88 -3.99
C TYR A 229 -9.88 -15.80 -4.76
N THR A 230 -9.53 -17.08 -4.86
CA THR A 230 -10.20 -18.05 -5.75
C THR A 230 -10.69 -19.31 -5.03
N GLY A 231 -10.35 -19.49 -3.76
CA GLY A 231 -10.57 -20.74 -3.03
C GLY A 231 -9.60 -21.88 -3.42
N THR A 232 -8.61 -21.61 -4.30
CA THR A 232 -7.65 -22.61 -4.76
C THR A 232 -6.22 -22.14 -4.54
N ALA A 233 -5.45 -22.90 -3.77
CA ALA A 233 -4.03 -22.60 -3.49
C ALA A 233 -3.15 -22.75 -4.76
N ARG A 234 -2.15 -21.87 -4.89
CA ARG A 234 -1.15 -21.84 -5.97
C ARG A 234 0.28 -21.72 -5.42
N TRP A 235 0.55 -22.44 -4.33
CA TRP A 235 1.86 -22.33 -3.64
C TRP A 235 3.03 -22.85 -4.47
N ASN A 236 2.82 -23.85 -5.33
CA ASN A 236 3.88 -24.34 -6.22
C ASN A 236 4.24 -23.32 -7.31
N GLU A 237 3.26 -22.61 -7.84
CA GLU A 237 3.48 -21.52 -8.79
C GLU A 237 4.21 -20.34 -8.12
N CYS A 238 3.88 -20.01 -6.87
CA CYS A 238 4.61 -19.04 -6.07
C CYS A 238 6.08 -19.49 -5.87
N LEU A 239 6.31 -20.76 -5.48
CA LEU A 239 7.65 -21.34 -5.34
C LEU A 239 8.45 -21.20 -6.63
N SER A 240 7.85 -21.44 -7.79
CA SER A 240 8.52 -21.30 -9.08
C SER A 240 9.01 -19.87 -9.31
N GLN A 241 8.17 -18.85 -9.06
CA GLN A 241 8.58 -17.45 -9.23
C GLN A 241 9.68 -17.05 -8.23
N CYS A 242 9.57 -17.47 -6.96
CA CYS A 242 10.60 -17.21 -5.95
C CYS A 242 11.93 -17.87 -6.35
N ASN A 243 11.90 -19.11 -6.80
CA ASN A 243 13.11 -19.84 -7.25
C ASN A 243 13.77 -19.14 -8.43
N ASP A 244 13.01 -18.65 -9.39
CA ASP A 244 13.54 -17.90 -10.54
C ASP A 244 14.28 -16.63 -10.11
N ILE A 245 13.71 -15.88 -9.14
CA ILE A 245 14.35 -14.67 -8.60
C ILE A 245 15.64 -15.05 -7.87
N ILE A 246 15.60 -16.04 -6.98
CA ILE A 246 16.74 -16.48 -6.18
C ILE A 246 17.87 -17.00 -7.09
N ASN A 247 17.54 -17.89 -8.04
CA ASN A 247 18.50 -18.51 -8.95
C ASN A 247 19.09 -17.53 -9.96
N SER A 248 18.48 -16.37 -10.17
CA SER A 248 19.03 -15.33 -11.05
C SER A 248 20.34 -14.76 -10.56
N GLY A 249 20.59 -14.78 -9.23
CA GLY A 249 21.73 -14.14 -8.59
C GLY A 249 21.77 -12.61 -8.73
N LYS A 250 20.65 -12.00 -9.19
CA LYS A 250 20.55 -10.56 -9.37
C LYS A 250 20.11 -9.84 -8.09
N CYS A 251 19.34 -10.53 -7.24
CA CYS A 251 18.79 -10.01 -6.00
C CYS A 251 19.51 -10.62 -4.80
N ASP A 252 19.65 -9.85 -3.73
CA ASP A 252 20.35 -10.28 -2.50
C ASP A 252 19.85 -9.47 -1.31
N LEU A 253 20.05 -9.99 -0.09
CA LEU A 253 19.76 -9.24 1.14
C LEU A 253 20.78 -8.13 1.35
N SER A 254 20.31 -6.99 1.83
CA SER A 254 21.20 -5.92 2.32
C SER A 254 21.93 -6.37 3.60
N PRO A 255 23.17 -5.94 3.83
CA PRO A 255 23.97 -6.32 4.99
C PRO A 255 23.32 -5.94 6.34
N GLU A 256 22.62 -4.80 6.38
CA GLU A 256 21.85 -4.33 7.53
C GLU A 256 20.35 -4.24 7.17
N PHE A 257 19.49 -4.47 8.16
CA PHE A 257 18.05 -4.29 7.98
C PHE A 257 17.69 -2.87 7.52
N LYS A 258 18.35 -1.87 8.11
CA LYS A 258 18.15 -0.43 7.81
C LYS A 258 18.58 0.00 6.42
N ASP A 259 19.41 -0.77 5.73
CA ASP A 259 19.96 -0.32 4.44
C ASP A 259 18.88 -0.14 3.36
N SER A 260 17.80 -0.92 3.44
CA SER A 260 16.65 -0.76 2.53
C SER A 260 15.79 0.49 2.80
N PHE A 261 16.06 1.21 3.89
CA PHE A 261 15.25 2.33 4.38
C PHE A 261 16.05 3.61 4.56
N ARG A 262 17.25 3.67 3.98
CA ARG A 262 18.10 4.87 4.00
C ARG A 262 17.59 5.93 3.03
N ALA A 263 17.91 7.18 3.33
CA ALA A 263 17.58 8.32 2.46
C ALA A 263 18.45 8.38 1.20
N GLN A 264 19.57 7.66 1.16
CA GLN A 264 20.51 7.63 0.05
C GLN A 264 21.12 6.23 -0.11
N GLY A 265 21.53 5.87 -1.33
CA GLY A 265 22.19 4.62 -1.64
C GLY A 265 21.26 3.43 -1.89
N VAL A 266 19.95 3.60 -1.68
CA VAL A 266 18.94 2.55 -1.90
C VAL A 266 18.80 2.21 -3.39
N GLU A 267 19.08 3.17 -4.27
CA GLU A 267 19.04 3.00 -5.73
C GLU A 267 20.02 1.94 -6.26
N SER A 268 21.03 1.60 -5.49
CA SER A 268 22.00 0.52 -5.80
C SER A 268 21.74 -0.78 -5.04
N SER A 269 20.69 -0.82 -4.21
CA SER A 269 20.35 -2.01 -3.41
C SER A 269 19.90 -3.16 -4.30
N LYS A 270 20.43 -4.36 -4.01
CA LYS A 270 19.95 -5.61 -4.61
C LYS A 270 18.72 -6.18 -3.89
N GLU A 271 18.42 -5.67 -2.71
CA GLU A 271 17.26 -6.10 -1.92
C GLU A 271 15.97 -5.42 -2.38
N VAL A 272 16.02 -4.14 -2.75
CA VAL A 272 14.82 -3.38 -3.15
C VAL A 272 14.47 -3.69 -4.60
N LEU A 273 13.42 -4.49 -4.80
CA LEU A 273 12.95 -4.95 -6.11
C LEU A 273 12.02 -3.93 -6.78
N PHE A 274 11.19 -3.26 -5.99
CA PHE A 274 10.27 -2.22 -6.45
C PHE A 274 10.07 -1.20 -5.34
N THR A 275 10.12 0.09 -5.70
CA THR A 275 10.02 1.20 -4.75
C THR A 275 9.25 2.37 -5.34
N ILE A 276 8.70 3.23 -4.47
CA ILE A 276 8.21 4.55 -4.83
C ILE A 276 9.35 5.54 -4.55
N PRO A 277 9.98 6.11 -5.59
CA PRO A 277 11.02 7.11 -5.41
C PRO A 277 10.40 8.47 -5.05
N TYR A 278 10.97 9.12 -4.03
CA TYR A 278 10.61 10.47 -3.61
C TYR A 278 11.79 11.42 -3.76
N ASP A 279 11.54 12.60 -4.29
CA ASP A 279 12.54 13.66 -4.39
C ASP A 279 11.86 15.01 -4.12
N TYR A 280 12.03 15.50 -2.90
CA TYR A 280 11.44 16.76 -2.47
C TYR A 280 11.87 17.94 -3.36
N ASN A 281 13.13 17.96 -3.81
CA ASN A 281 13.68 19.02 -4.65
C ASN A 281 13.07 19.05 -6.06
N ARG A 282 12.51 17.92 -6.50
CA ARG A 282 11.80 17.79 -7.78
C ARG A 282 10.28 17.85 -7.64
N GLY A 283 9.78 18.14 -6.43
CA GLY A 283 8.35 18.19 -6.15
C GLY A 283 7.67 16.81 -6.12
N VAL A 284 8.44 15.72 -6.06
CA VAL A 284 7.91 14.36 -5.87
C VAL A 284 7.84 14.09 -4.38
N VAL A 285 6.72 14.44 -3.77
CA VAL A 285 6.47 14.39 -2.32
C VAL A 285 5.42 13.34 -2.00
N GLY A 286 5.42 12.84 -0.77
CA GLY A 286 4.41 11.87 -0.31
C GLY A 286 4.86 10.98 0.83
N ASN A 287 6.17 10.87 1.13
CA ASN A 287 6.62 10.14 2.29
C ASN A 287 6.57 11.03 3.54
N TYR A 288 5.45 10.94 4.27
CA TYR A 288 5.19 11.68 5.50
C TYR A 288 4.83 10.77 6.69
N LEU A 289 5.22 9.48 6.66
CA LEU A 289 4.94 8.52 7.74
C LEU A 289 5.45 9.01 9.10
N PHE A 290 6.65 9.60 9.12
CA PHE A 290 7.24 10.17 10.33
C PHE A 290 6.41 11.31 10.90
N MET A 291 5.90 12.21 10.05
CA MET A 291 5.08 13.35 10.47
C MET A 291 3.82 12.92 11.22
N ASN A 292 3.22 11.81 10.80
CA ASN A 292 2.01 11.29 11.43
C ASN A 292 2.30 10.61 12.77
N SER A 293 3.42 9.89 12.91
CA SER A 293 3.74 9.09 14.10
C SER A 293 4.51 9.86 15.17
N TRP A 294 5.30 10.86 14.77
CA TRP A 294 6.24 11.53 15.68
C TRP A 294 5.57 12.57 16.56
N HIS A 295 6.10 12.70 17.78
CA HIS A 295 5.79 13.79 18.71
C HIS A 295 6.42 15.11 18.23
N SER A 296 5.77 16.24 18.48
CA SER A 296 6.22 17.57 18.05
C SER A 296 7.67 17.90 18.46
N GLU A 297 8.10 17.49 19.66
CA GLU A 297 9.46 17.73 20.17
C GLU A 297 10.55 16.97 19.38
N LEU A 298 10.20 15.93 18.62
CA LEU A 298 11.16 15.23 17.78
C LEU A 298 11.68 16.08 16.60
N GLN A 299 11.03 17.22 16.30
CA GLN A 299 11.60 18.23 15.42
C GLN A 299 13.03 18.59 15.85
N LYS A 300 13.29 18.75 17.16
CA LYS A 300 14.61 19.10 17.72
C LYS A 300 15.62 17.97 17.58
N LYS A 301 15.17 16.71 17.73
CA LYS A 301 16.02 15.52 17.57
C LYS A 301 16.51 15.34 16.13
N PHE A 302 15.60 15.49 15.18
CA PHE A 302 15.85 15.21 13.76
C PHE A 302 16.13 16.47 12.93
N LEU A 303 16.22 17.65 13.57
CA LEU A 303 16.50 18.95 12.94
C LEU A 303 15.55 19.21 11.75
N LEU A 304 14.25 19.00 11.95
CA LEU A 304 13.26 19.19 10.89
C LEU A 304 12.90 20.66 10.70
N ASN A 305 12.55 21.07 9.47
CA ASN A 305 12.01 22.38 9.15
C ASN A 305 10.49 22.49 9.41
N ALA A 306 9.81 21.36 9.66
CA ALA A 306 8.39 21.32 10.03
C ALA A 306 8.19 20.59 11.37
N VAL A 307 7.09 20.92 12.06
CA VAL A 307 6.75 20.30 13.35
C VAL A 307 5.85 19.09 13.11
N PRO A 308 6.22 17.88 13.57
CA PRO A 308 5.36 16.70 13.50
C PRO A 308 4.01 16.88 14.21
N ASN A 309 3.07 16.00 13.88
CA ASN A 309 1.70 16.08 14.37
C ASN A 309 1.60 15.90 15.90
N ALA A 310 1.66 17.01 16.63
CA ALA A 310 1.28 17.13 18.03
C ALA A 310 1.88 16.02 18.95
N ALA A 311 1.05 15.19 19.57
CA ALA A 311 1.48 14.11 20.46
C ALA A 311 1.77 12.77 19.72
N GLY A 312 1.80 12.79 18.38
CA GLY A 312 2.00 11.62 17.53
C GLY A 312 0.73 10.76 17.36
N GLY A 313 0.55 10.18 16.18
CA GLY A 313 -0.59 9.33 15.82
C GLY A 313 -0.26 7.83 15.88
N PRO A 314 0.07 7.18 14.77
CA PRO A 314 0.34 5.74 14.71
C PRO A 314 1.47 5.30 15.65
N LYS A 315 1.21 4.21 16.37
CA LYS A 315 2.08 3.65 17.43
C LYS A 315 2.07 2.13 17.37
N GLY A 316 3.15 1.49 17.80
CA GLY A 316 3.18 0.04 17.99
C GLY A 316 2.20 -0.40 19.08
N THR A 317 1.43 -1.47 18.82
CA THR A 317 0.61 -2.08 19.89
C THR A 317 1.52 -2.80 20.88
N THR A 318 1.21 -2.74 22.17
CA THR A 318 1.97 -3.43 23.24
C THR A 318 2.08 -4.92 22.93
N GLN A 319 0.96 -5.53 22.53
CA GLN A 319 0.88 -6.95 22.21
C GLN A 319 1.83 -7.36 21.08
N PHE A 320 2.03 -6.51 20.07
CA PHE A 320 2.98 -6.75 18.99
C PHE A 320 4.43 -6.49 19.44
N THR A 321 4.69 -5.36 20.07
CA THR A 321 6.06 -5.03 20.48
C THR A 321 6.64 -6.00 21.52
N ASP A 322 5.78 -6.69 22.27
CA ASP A 322 6.14 -7.77 23.21
C ASP A 322 6.52 -9.09 22.50
N THR A 323 6.23 -9.24 21.20
CA THR A 323 6.59 -10.47 20.46
C THR A 323 8.05 -10.51 20.03
N TYR A 324 8.74 -9.36 19.96
CA TYR A 324 10.13 -9.32 19.53
C TYR A 324 11.03 -10.13 20.47
N GLN A 325 11.94 -10.89 19.87
CA GLN A 325 12.89 -11.69 20.62
C GLN A 325 14.04 -10.81 21.17
N GLU A 326 14.54 -11.16 22.33
CA GLU A 326 15.69 -10.48 22.91
C GLU A 326 16.91 -10.53 21.98
N GLY A 327 17.44 -9.34 21.65
CA GLY A 327 18.59 -9.17 20.75
C GLY A 327 18.22 -9.08 19.26
N ASP A 328 16.93 -9.03 18.91
CA ASP A 328 16.45 -8.71 17.56
C ASP A 328 16.57 -7.20 17.33
N SER A 329 17.57 -6.78 16.55
CA SER A 329 17.82 -5.35 16.28
C SER A 329 16.69 -4.67 15.53
N ARG A 330 15.80 -5.43 14.87
CA ARG A 330 14.63 -4.86 14.17
C ARG A 330 13.69 -4.11 15.12
N LEU A 331 13.68 -4.46 16.43
CA LEU A 331 12.91 -3.70 17.42
C LEU A 331 13.40 -2.24 17.47
N GLU A 332 14.70 -2.02 17.67
CA GLU A 332 15.29 -0.67 17.75
C GLU A 332 15.32 0.03 16.38
N ASP A 333 15.52 -0.72 15.33
CA ASP A 333 15.52 -0.22 13.96
C ASP A 333 14.13 0.27 13.50
N THR A 334 13.07 -0.31 14.03
CA THR A 334 11.69 -0.01 13.65
C THR A 334 11.02 1.03 14.56
N TRP A 335 11.43 1.11 15.83
CA TRP A 335 10.72 1.88 16.85
C TRP A 335 11.61 2.86 17.61
N LEU A 336 11.14 4.10 17.77
CA LEU A 336 11.68 5.05 18.75
C LEU A 336 11.11 4.69 20.13
N MET A 337 12.01 4.45 21.07
CA MET A 337 11.72 3.93 22.42
C MET A 337 12.47 4.72 23.48
N GLY A 338 11.99 4.65 24.72
CA GLY A 338 12.68 5.20 25.88
C GLY A 338 12.80 6.73 25.87
N GLN A 339 13.78 7.24 26.62
CA GLN A 339 14.06 8.66 26.76
C GLN A 339 14.49 9.27 25.42
N GLN A 340 13.86 10.39 25.06
CA GLN A 340 14.21 11.14 23.85
C GLN A 340 15.14 12.33 24.18
N PHE A 341 16.02 12.64 23.23
CA PHE A 341 17.01 13.70 23.30
C PHE A 341 16.95 14.55 22.03
N ASP A 342 17.33 15.82 22.11
CA ASP A 342 17.57 16.66 20.95
C ASP A 342 18.87 16.27 20.20
N ALA A 343 19.20 17.01 19.14
CA ALA A 343 20.39 16.74 18.33
C ALA A 343 21.71 17.03 19.09
N GLU A 344 21.67 17.86 20.13
CA GLU A 344 22.81 18.20 21.02
C GLU A 344 22.94 17.24 22.21
N GLY A 345 22.01 16.30 22.37
CA GLY A 345 22.00 15.31 23.45
C GLY A 345 21.31 15.81 24.74
N ASN A 346 20.61 16.94 24.72
CA ASN A 346 19.81 17.38 25.85
C ASN A 346 18.49 16.61 25.92
N PRO A 347 17.97 16.27 27.13
CA PRO A 347 16.71 15.55 27.25
C PRO A 347 15.55 16.40 26.75
N LEU A 348 14.63 15.72 26.00
CA LEU A 348 13.36 16.30 25.60
C LEU A 348 12.30 16.06 26.68
N TYR A 349 11.29 16.93 26.71
CA TYR A 349 10.23 16.95 27.71
C TYR A 349 8.85 16.91 27.04
N GLY A 350 7.88 16.36 27.74
CA GLY A 350 6.47 16.42 27.37
C GLY A 350 5.96 17.85 27.34
N VAL A 351 5.03 18.15 26.45
CA VAL A 351 4.48 19.51 26.22
C VAL A 351 2.95 19.56 26.28
N TYR A 352 2.30 18.41 26.35
CA TYR A 352 0.84 18.26 26.42
C TYR A 352 0.40 17.87 27.85
N ASP A 353 -0.18 16.69 28.04
CA ASP A 353 -0.69 16.21 29.31
C ASP A 353 0.41 15.78 30.29
N LYS A 354 1.64 15.54 29.81
CA LYS A 354 2.84 15.25 30.60
C LYS A 354 3.85 16.40 30.57
N LYS A 355 3.37 17.63 30.49
CA LYS A 355 4.21 18.82 30.38
C LYS A 355 5.25 18.93 31.49
N GLY A 356 6.52 19.00 31.07
CA GLY A 356 7.67 19.14 31.96
C GLY A 356 8.23 17.82 32.50
N GLU A 357 7.58 16.68 32.28
CA GLU A 357 8.15 15.35 32.52
C GLU A 357 9.12 14.99 31.38
N LEU A 358 10.12 14.15 31.63
CA LEU A 358 11.02 13.63 30.58
C LEU A 358 10.21 12.92 29.49
N LEU A 359 10.47 13.22 28.22
CA LEU A 359 9.78 12.56 27.10
C LEU A 359 10.31 11.15 26.93
N ILE A 360 9.60 10.17 27.49
CA ILE A 360 9.95 8.75 27.49
C ILE A 360 8.87 7.95 26.76
N PHE A 361 9.18 7.42 25.58
CA PHE A 361 8.23 6.56 24.89
C PHE A 361 8.22 5.16 25.49
N SER A 362 7.13 4.81 26.15
CA SER A 362 6.87 3.48 26.71
C SER A 362 6.18 2.59 25.68
N LYS A 363 6.26 1.27 25.84
CA LYS A 363 5.58 0.32 24.93
C LYS A 363 4.09 0.19 25.20
N GLU A 364 3.65 0.52 26.42
CA GLU A 364 2.31 0.29 26.89
C GLU A 364 1.29 1.17 26.20
N LEU A 365 0.16 0.59 25.81
CA LEU A 365 -1.07 1.26 25.42
C LEU A 365 -2.19 0.85 26.37
N PRO A 366 -2.95 1.79 26.95
CA PRO A 366 -4.04 1.47 27.87
C PRO A 366 -5.19 0.78 27.17
N ASP A 367 -5.48 1.21 25.94
CA ASP A 367 -6.47 0.68 25.01
C ASP A 367 -6.30 1.35 23.63
N GLY A 368 -7.25 1.11 22.71
CA GLY A 368 -7.25 1.70 21.35
C GLY A 368 -8.00 3.02 21.22
N ASN A 369 -8.52 3.60 22.31
CA ASN A 369 -9.33 4.83 22.24
C ASN A 369 -8.52 6.10 22.50
N TYR A 370 -7.66 6.08 23.51
CA TYR A 370 -6.90 7.26 23.95
C TYR A 370 -5.52 6.87 24.48
N THR A 371 -4.53 7.74 24.25
CA THR A 371 -3.17 7.64 24.82
C THR A 371 -2.68 9.00 25.28
N ASN A 372 -1.87 9.03 26.36
CA ASN A 372 -1.07 10.19 26.68
C ASN A 372 0.11 10.36 25.69
N GLU A 373 0.85 11.47 25.80
CA GLU A 373 1.92 11.79 24.85
C GLU A 373 3.14 10.86 24.92
N MET A 374 3.28 10.05 25.96
CA MET A 374 4.42 9.15 26.19
C MET A 374 4.12 7.69 25.82
N GLU A 375 2.86 7.31 25.71
CA GLU A 375 2.46 5.92 25.46
C GLU A 375 2.62 5.50 24.02
N GLY A 376 3.09 4.26 23.83
CA GLY A 376 3.35 3.59 22.57
C GLY A 376 4.67 3.99 21.93
N TYR A 377 5.37 3.02 21.33
CA TYR A 377 6.57 3.28 20.54
C TYR A 377 6.23 3.98 19.22
N ARG A 378 7.14 4.81 18.72
CA ARG A 378 6.95 5.62 17.51
C ARG A 378 7.75 5.09 16.33
N TYR A 379 7.35 5.52 15.15
CA TYR A 379 8.01 5.17 13.89
C TYR A 379 9.50 5.48 13.87
N ASN A 380 10.33 4.54 13.43
CA ASN A 380 11.79 4.70 13.24
C ASN A 380 12.32 3.94 12.02
N LYS A 381 11.46 3.25 11.26
CA LYS A 381 11.92 2.29 10.24
C LYS A 381 12.71 2.94 9.12
N GLN A 382 12.26 4.08 8.60
CA GLN A 382 12.96 4.81 7.54
C GLN A 382 13.80 5.96 8.10
N GLU A 383 14.92 6.22 7.48
CA GLU A 383 15.74 7.39 7.76
C GLU A 383 15.01 8.67 7.32
N VAL A 384 15.02 9.69 8.17
CA VAL A 384 14.44 10.98 7.86
C VAL A 384 15.58 12.01 7.86
N PRO A 385 15.95 12.57 6.70
CA PRO A 385 17.04 13.55 6.60
C PRO A 385 16.78 14.81 7.42
N ALA A 386 17.82 15.37 8.02
CA ALA A 386 17.76 16.69 8.64
C ALA A 386 17.29 17.74 7.60
N GLY A 387 16.51 18.71 8.05
CA GLY A 387 15.92 19.72 7.17
C GLY A 387 14.65 19.27 6.43
N SER A 388 14.20 18.03 6.64
CA SER A 388 12.91 17.58 6.07
C SER A 388 11.75 18.44 6.56
N GLU A 389 10.77 18.65 5.68
CA GLU A 389 9.55 19.40 5.98
C GLU A 389 8.38 18.43 6.25
N TRP A 390 7.20 18.66 5.68
CA TRP A 390 6.03 17.77 5.83
C TRP A 390 6.20 16.41 5.17
N SER A 391 7.18 16.25 4.31
CA SER A 391 7.57 14.98 3.68
C SER A 391 9.09 14.96 3.51
N CYS A 392 9.64 13.77 3.28
CA CYS A 392 11.06 13.57 3.02
C CYS A 392 11.30 12.87 1.68
N SER A 393 12.57 12.89 1.24
CA SER A 393 13.02 12.24 0.00
C SER A 393 13.39 10.76 0.20
N THR A 394 13.08 10.16 1.35
CA THR A 394 13.36 8.75 1.59
C THR A 394 12.33 7.91 0.87
N ASP A 395 12.79 7.01 0.02
CA ASP A 395 11.98 6.16 -0.81
C ASP A 395 11.23 5.11 0.00
N ILE A 396 10.08 4.65 -0.52
CA ILE A 396 9.29 3.61 0.12
C ILE A 396 9.44 2.31 -0.67
N PRO A 397 10.13 1.29 -0.14
CA PRO A 397 10.16 -0.04 -0.73
C PRO A 397 8.76 -0.65 -0.74
N LEU A 398 8.32 -1.13 -1.90
CA LEU A 398 7.06 -1.86 -2.07
C LEU A 398 7.26 -3.38 -2.08
N LEU A 399 8.41 -3.83 -2.62
CA LEU A 399 8.78 -5.24 -2.70
C LEU A 399 10.28 -5.36 -2.42
N ARG A 400 10.63 -6.26 -1.51
CA ARG A 400 12.03 -6.54 -1.13
C ARG A 400 12.38 -8.02 -1.29
N TYR A 401 13.65 -8.32 -1.45
CA TYR A 401 14.13 -9.69 -1.59
C TYR A 401 13.87 -10.54 -0.33
N SER A 402 13.89 -9.93 0.86
CA SER A 402 13.47 -10.61 2.10
C SER A 402 12.05 -11.18 2.00
N GLU A 403 11.13 -10.48 1.31
CA GLU A 403 9.79 -11.00 1.06
C GLU A 403 9.81 -12.23 0.15
N VAL A 404 10.64 -12.25 -0.88
CA VAL A 404 10.79 -13.43 -1.77
C VAL A 404 11.21 -14.65 -0.97
N LEU A 405 12.18 -14.49 -0.04
CA LEU A 405 12.65 -15.57 0.83
C LEU A 405 11.53 -16.04 1.78
N LEU A 406 10.81 -15.12 2.40
CA LEU A 406 9.72 -15.47 3.33
C LEU A 406 8.47 -16.02 2.62
N MET A 407 8.16 -15.58 1.39
CA MET A 407 7.13 -16.22 0.55
C MET A 407 7.50 -17.67 0.20
N LYS A 408 8.77 -17.89 -0.18
CA LYS A 408 9.27 -19.24 -0.45
C LYS A 408 9.18 -20.11 0.79
N ALA A 409 9.61 -19.61 1.96
CA ALA A 409 9.53 -20.33 3.23
C ALA A 409 8.08 -20.72 3.57
N GLU A 410 7.14 -19.79 3.43
CA GLU A 410 5.72 -20.06 3.64
C GLU A 410 5.19 -21.16 2.71
N CYS A 411 5.50 -21.06 1.42
CA CYS A 411 5.06 -22.07 0.46
C CYS A 411 5.67 -23.46 0.73
N LEU A 412 6.93 -23.54 1.15
CA LEU A 412 7.56 -24.82 1.55
C LEU A 412 6.80 -25.45 2.74
N LEU A 413 6.47 -24.67 3.77
CA LEU A 413 5.68 -25.16 4.91
C LEU A 413 4.29 -25.64 4.48
N ARG A 414 3.57 -24.85 3.68
CA ARG A 414 2.22 -25.17 3.20
C ARG A 414 2.17 -26.38 2.27
N THR A 415 3.27 -26.68 1.58
CA THR A 415 3.41 -27.86 0.71
C THR A 415 4.16 -29.00 1.39
N ASN A 416 4.44 -28.85 2.69
CA ASN A 416 5.16 -29.83 3.49
C ASN A 416 6.52 -30.24 2.91
N GLN A 417 7.25 -29.26 2.34
CA GLN A 417 8.62 -29.42 1.83
C GLN A 417 9.60 -28.82 2.85
N PRO A 418 10.84 -29.39 2.98
CA PRO A 418 11.86 -28.88 3.91
C PRO A 418 12.55 -27.63 3.39
N GLY A 419 13.21 -26.89 4.31
CA GLY A 419 14.11 -25.78 3.96
C GLY A 419 13.55 -24.39 4.27
N ALA A 420 12.37 -24.28 4.88
CA ALA A 420 11.80 -23.01 5.30
C ALA A 420 12.64 -22.32 6.38
N GLY A 421 13.10 -23.08 7.37
CA GLY A 421 13.94 -22.58 8.47
C GLY A 421 15.26 -21.97 7.99
N GLU A 422 15.88 -22.56 6.97
CA GLU A 422 17.12 -22.03 6.38
C GLU A 422 16.89 -20.64 5.75
N LEU A 423 15.80 -20.46 5.02
CA LEU A 423 15.44 -19.19 4.38
C LEU A 423 15.13 -18.11 5.40
N VAL A 424 14.37 -18.45 6.44
CA VAL A 424 14.05 -17.51 7.54
C VAL A 424 15.32 -17.19 8.33
N THR A 425 16.18 -18.18 8.61
CA THR A 425 17.47 -17.95 9.27
C THR A 425 18.32 -16.96 8.47
N GLU A 426 18.33 -17.04 7.14
CA GLU A 426 19.07 -16.11 6.28
C GLU A 426 18.60 -14.67 6.47
N VAL A 427 17.28 -14.42 6.45
CA VAL A 427 16.71 -13.09 6.72
C VAL A 427 17.05 -12.60 8.13
N ARG A 428 17.06 -13.48 9.12
CA ARG A 428 17.31 -13.16 10.53
C ARG A 428 18.77 -12.84 10.85
N LYS A 429 19.74 -13.37 10.11
CA LYS A 429 21.18 -13.19 10.41
C LYS A 429 21.59 -11.72 10.60
N ARG A 430 21.02 -10.81 9.80
CA ARG A 430 21.33 -9.38 9.89
C ARG A 430 20.74 -8.72 11.14
N ALA A 431 19.67 -9.28 11.70
CA ALA A 431 19.01 -8.79 12.90
C ALA A 431 19.64 -9.31 14.20
N PHE A 432 20.40 -10.42 14.15
CA PHE A 432 21.01 -11.07 15.32
C PHE A 432 22.53 -11.09 15.26
N LYS A 433 23.17 -10.07 14.68
CA LYS A 433 24.63 -10.00 14.54
C LYS A 433 25.39 -10.10 15.87
N ALA A 434 24.83 -9.54 16.95
CA ALA A 434 25.42 -9.62 18.28
C ALA A 434 25.35 -11.04 18.88
N ASN A 435 24.38 -11.87 18.45
CA ASN A 435 24.21 -13.25 18.87
C ASN A 435 23.71 -14.11 17.71
N PRO A 436 24.59 -14.54 16.79
CA PRO A 436 24.21 -15.25 15.56
C PRO A 436 23.44 -16.57 15.79
N SER A 437 23.63 -17.21 16.95
CA SER A 437 22.88 -18.43 17.27
C SER A 437 21.38 -18.20 17.43
N LYS A 438 20.96 -17.01 17.85
CA LYS A 438 19.54 -16.61 17.93
C LYS A 438 18.88 -16.37 16.57
N ALA A 439 19.66 -16.24 15.50
CA ALA A 439 19.13 -16.13 14.14
C ALA A 439 18.57 -17.46 13.63
N ILE A 440 19.09 -18.58 14.13
CA ILE A 440 18.73 -19.93 13.67
C ILE A 440 17.32 -20.26 14.07
N VAL A 441 16.54 -20.74 13.10
CA VAL A 441 15.17 -21.23 13.30
C VAL A 441 14.96 -22.46 12.39
N THR A 442 14.23 -23.45 12.90
CA THR A 442 13.91 -24.69 12.19
C THR A 442 12.52 -24.64 11.54
N ASP A 443 12.26 -25.55 10.60
CA ASP A 443 10.95 -25.71 9.97
C ASP A 443 9.87 -26.02 11.03
N ASP A 444 10.19 -26.79 12.06
CA ASP A 444 9.25 -27.17 13.12
C ASP A 444 8.92 -25.98 14.04
N GLU A 445 9.92 -25.17 14.40
CA GLU A 445 9.68 -23.92 15.14
C GLU A 445 8.79 -22.94 14.37
N LEU A 446 8.92 -22.87 13.04
CA LEU A 446 8.07 -22.00 12.21
C LEU A 446 6.59 -22.45 12.20
N LYS A 447 6.30 -23.72 12.50
CA LYS A 447 4.95 -24.27 12.62
C LYS A 447 4.29 -23.99 13.98
N GLU A 448 5.06 -23.56 14.98
CA GLU A 448 4.53 -23.23 16.29
C GLU A 448 3.52 -22.09 16.24
N ASN A 449 2.73 -21.94 17.29
CA ASN A 449 1.78 -20.83 17.41
C ASN A 449 2.52 -19.49 17.49
N SER A 450 1.82 -18.41 17.11
CA SER A 450 2.31 -17.04 17.32
C SER A 450 2.53 -16.73 18.79
N SER A 451 3.57 -15.95 19.08
CA SER A 451 3.85 -15.42 20.42
C SER A 451 2.95 -14.23 20.80
N TYR A 452 2.14 -13.73 19.87
CA TYR A 452 1.24 -12.61 20.07
C TYR A 452 0.16 -12.95 21.10
N LYS A 453 0.01 -12.13 22.13
CA LYS A 453 -1.01 -12.29 23.17
C LYS A 453 -2.32 -11.66 22.71
N TRP A 454 -3.15 -12.46 22.05
CA TRP A 454 -4.45 -12.02 21.54
C TRP A 454 -5.42 -11.67 22.67
N GLY A 455 -6.30 -10.70 22.40
CA GLY A 455 -7.37 -10.28 23.31
C GLY A 455 -7.56 -8.77 23.35
N VAL A 456 -8.70 -8.36 23.87
CA VAL A 456 -9.05 -6.95 24.06
C VAL A 456 -8.33 -6.42 25.30
N VAL A 457 -7.69 -5.26 25.15
CA VAL A 457 -6.96 -4.56 26.22
C VAL A 457 -7.79 -3.40 26.76
N GLU A 458 -7.96 -3.34 28.07
CA GLU A 458 -8.51 -2.21 28.81
C GLU A 458 -7.62 -1.93 30.01
N LYS A 459 -7.24 -0.67 30.21
CA LYS A 459 -6.37 -0.26 31.32
C LYS A 459 -5.09 -1.11 31.42
N TYR A 460 -4.42 -1.31 30.28
CA TYR A 460 -3.17 -2.07 30.12
C TYR A 460 -3.29 -3.58 30.37
N GLN A 461 -4.50 -4.14 30.52
CA GLN A 461 -4.73 -5.55 30.81
C GLN A 461 -5.62 -6.18 29.74
N ILE A 462 -5.35 -7.42 29.39
CA ILE A 462 -6.28 -8.21 28.55
C ILE A 462 -7.50 -8.55 29.40
N THR A 463 -8.65 -7.97 29.05
CA THR A 463 -9.93 -8.18 29.78
C THR A 463 -10.84 -9.20 29.08
N ASP A 464 -10.68 -9.38 27.78
CA ASP A 464 -11.41 -10.37 26.98
C ASP A 464 -10.42 -11.06 26.05
N PRO A 465 -10.08 -12.33 26.28
CA PRO A 465 -9.09 -13.04 25.47
C PRO A 465 -9.58 -13.31 24.04
N GLY A 466 -10.90 -13.32 23.79
CA GLY A 466 -11.45 -13.64 22.48
C GLY A 466 -11.07 -15.05 22.01
N ASN A 467 -10.93 -15.23 20.71
CA ASN A 467 -10.51 -16.49 20.11
C ASN A 467 -9.02 -16.77 20.36
N GLN A 468 -8.73 -17.92 21.01
CA GLN A 468 -7.37 -18.38 21.35
C GLN A 468 -6.92 -19.59 20.51
N ASP A 469 -7.66 -19.99 19.48
CA ASP A 469 -7.24 -21.09 18.59
C ASP A 469 -5.82 -20.84 18.05
N PRO A 470 -4.97 -21.87 17.98
CA PRO A 470 -3.62 -21.71 17.46
C PRO A 470 -3.64 -21.25 15.99
N ILE A 471 -2.62 -20.49 15.60
CA ILE A 471 -2.41 -20.03 14.23
C ILE A 471 -1.49 -21.02 13.54
N GLU A 472 -1.94 -21.59 12.43
CA GLU A 472 -1.09 -22.42 11.59
C GLU A 472 0.09 -21.59 11.06
N PHE A 473 1.32 -22.06 11.27
CA PHE A 473 2.55 -21.32 10.99
C PHE A 473 2.63 -19.97 11.73
N GLY A 474 2.13 -19.91 12.96
CA GLY A 474 2.04 -18.67 13.74
C GLY A 474 3.39 -18.01 13.99
N ARG A 475 4.44 -18.81 14.19
CA ARG A 475 5.81 -18.31 14.35
C ARG A 475 6.34 -17.67 13.06
N LEU A 476 5.98 -18.18 11.87
CA LEU A 476 6.29 -17.53 10.60
C LEU A 476 5.49 -16.23 10.42
N PHE A 477 4.24 -16.19 10.88
CA PHE A 477 3.47 -14.95 10.91
C PHE A 477 4.16 -13.85 11.74
N ASP A 478 4.66 -14.21 12.95
CA ASP A 478 5.43 -13.27 13.79
C ASP A 478 6.68 -12.75 13.03
N GLU A 479 7.41 -13.65 12.37
CA GLU A 479 8.61 -13.29 11.59
C GLU A 479 8.29 -12.30 10.48
N ARG A 480 7.18 -12.50 9.76
CA ARG A 480 6.72 -11.57 8.72
C ARG A 480 6.32 -10.22 9.32
N CYS A 481 5.66 -10.20 10.48
CA CYS A 481 5.32 -8.96 11.17
C CYS A 481 6.57 -8.17 11.60
N TRP A 482 7.61 -8.84 12.15
CA TRP A 482 8.87 -8.16 12.53
C TRP A 482 9.61 -7.59 11.33
N GLU A 483 9.58 -8.29 10.21
CA GLU A 483 10.26 -7.86 8.98
C GLU A 483 9.50 -6.74 8.25
N PHE A 484 8.15 -6.79 8.19
CA PHE A 484 7.38 -5.96 7.27
C PHE A 484 6.44 -4.93 7.91
N VAL A 485 6.35 -4.82 9.23
CA VAL A 485 5.55 -3.76 9.87
C VAL A 485 5.96 -2.38 9.33
N TRP A 486 5.01 -1.50 9.06
CA TRP A 486 5.13 -0.21 8.38
C TRP A 486 5.24 -0.28 6.83
N GLU A 487 5.25 -1.46 6.22
CA GLU A 487 5.39 -1.62 4.76
C GLU A 487 4.08 -2.00 4.04
N GLY A 488 2.95 -2.02 4.74
CA GLY A 488 1.63 -2.28 4.13
C GLY A 488 1.31 -3.76 3.93
N TYR A 489 1.84 -4.67 4.73
CA TYR A 489 1.63 -6.11 4.62
C TYR A 489 0.66 -6.70 5.64
N THR A 490 0.49 -6.03 6.80
CA THR A 490 -0.14 -6.63 7.98
C THR A 490 -1.55 -7.17 7.71
N ARG A 491 -2.43 -6.38 7.07
CA ARG A 491 -3.80 -6.81 6.75
C ARG A 491 -3.82 -8.04 5.85
N ARG A 492 -3.09 -8.02 4.74
CA ARG A 492 -3.07 -9.13 3.76
C ARG A 492 -2.54 -10.42 4.39
N ASP A 493 -1.49 -10.33 5.20
CA ASP A 493 -0.94 -11.47 5.93
C ASP A 493 -1.95 -12.01 6.95
N MET A 494 -2.59 -11.16 7.76
CA MET A 494 -3.62 -11.59 8.70
C MET A 494 -4.80 -12.29 8.02
N ILE A 495 -5.20 -11.85 6.83
CA ILE A 495 -6.26 -12.50 6.04
C ILE A 495 -5.80 -13.89 5.57
N ARG A 496 -4.58 -14.00 5.00
CA ARG A 496 -4.03 -15.27 4.51
C ARG A 496 -3.78 -16.29 5.63
N PHE A 497 -3.38 -15.84 6.81
CA PHE A 497 -3.25 -16.70 8.00
C PHE A 497 -4.60 -16.97 8.71
N GLY A 498 -5.71 -16.48 8.15
CA GLY A 498 -7.06 -16.75 8.63
C GLY A 498 -7.42 -16.14 9.98
N ILE A 499 -6.74 -15.06 10.40
CA ILE A 499 -6.87 -14.46 11.73
C ILE A 499 -7.58 -13.10 11.73
N PHE A 500 -7.63 -12.40 10.59
CA PHE A 500 -8.13 -11.02 10.47
C PHE A 500 -9.55 -10.81 11.01
N CYS A 501 -10.44 -11.75 10.74
CA CYS A 501 -11.84 -11.69 11.20
C CYS A 501 -12.11 -12.57 12.44
N LYS A 502 -11.07 -13.16 13.06
CA LYS A 502 -11.25 -14.11 14.18
C LYS A 502 -10.61 -13.64 15.46
N LYS A 503 -9.45 -12.97 15.40
CA LYS A 503 -8.69 -12.56 16.58
C LYS A 503 -9.12 -11.19 17.08
N SER A 504 -8.92 -10.97 18.39
CA SER A 504 -9.05 -9.66 19.03
C SER A 504 -7.68 -9.13 19.43
N TRP A 505 -7.46 -7.84 19.32
CA TRP A 505 -6.24 -7.16 19.78
C TRP A 505 -6.54 -5.72 20.17
N LEU A 506 -5.84 -5.19 21.14
CA LEU A 506 -6.05 -3.87 21.71
C LEU A 506 -7.55 -3.63 21.98
N SER A 507 -8.23 -2.72 21.29
CA SER A 507 -9.69 -2.53 21.41
C SER A 507 -10.48 -3.13 20.25
N HIS A 508 -9.81 -3.86 19.35
CA HIS A 508 -10.48 -4.52 18.22
C HIS A 508 -11.19 -5.80 18.66
N LYS A 509 -12.42 -5.98 18.18
CA LYS A 509 -13.19 -7.24 18.20
C LYS A 509 -13.63 -7.60 16.78
N PRO A 510 -13.68 -8.89 16.42
CA PRO A 510 -14.17 -9.33 15.13
C PRO A 510 -15.52 -8.73 14.74
N GLN A 511 -15.66 -8.26 13.52
CA GLN A 511 -16.87 -7.61 13.00
C GLN A 511 -17.54 -8.40 11.85
N GLY A 512 -17.20 -9.68 11.72
CA GLY A 512 -17.72 -10.60 10.71
C GLY A 512 -16.79 -10.82 9.51
N ASP A 513 -16.97 -11.95 8.84
CA ASP A 513 -16.07 -12.44 7.78
C ASP A 513 -16.08 -11.57 6.52
N HIS A 514 -17.13 -10.78 6.31
CA HIS A 514 -17.20 -9.86 5.18
C HIS A 514 -16.13 -8.75 5.24
N ARG A 515 -15.51 -8.52 6.42
CA ARG A 515 -14.47 -7.49 6.60
C ARG A 515 -13.16 -7.81 5.88
N ILE A 516 -13.00 -9.00 5.31
CA ILE A 516 -11.86 -9.32 4.43
C ILE A 516 -11.83 -8.48 3.15
N VAL A 517 -12.92 -7.84 2.76
CA VAL A 517 -12.97 -6.85 1.67
C VAL A 517 -13.60 -5.55 2.18
N PHE A 518 -13.20 -4.44 1.57
CA PHE A 518 -13.86 -3.15 1.81
C PHE A 518 -15.16 -3.03 1.00
N PRO A 519 -16.10 -2.16 1.42
CA PRO A 519 -17.24 -1.80 0.59
C PRO A 519 -16.78 -1.05 -0.67
N ILE A 520 -17.53 -1.20 -1.75
CA ILE A 520 -17.39 -0.29 -2.89
C ILE A 520 -17.74 1.12 -2.42
N PRO A 521 -16.92 2.15 -2.70
CA PRO A 521 -17.20 3.51 -2.26
C PRO A 521 -18.57 4.00 -2.72
N GLN A 522 -19.33 4.64 -1.84
CA GLN A 522 -20.69 5.09 -2.17
C GLN A 522 -20.72 5.99 -3.41
N ARG A 523 -19.74 6.90 -3.52
CA ARG A 523 -19.62 7.79 -4.69
C ARG A 523 -19.43 7.04 -6.01
N ALA A 524 -18.73 5.89 -5.99
CA ALA A 524 -18.55 5.06 -7.18
C ALA A 524 -19.87 4.37 -7.58
N VAL A 525 -20.64 3.87 -6.60
CA VAL A 525 -21.97 3.29 -6.83
C VAL A 525 -22.94 4.34 -7.37
N ASP A 526 -22.94 5.53 -6.78
CA ASP A 526 -23.83 6.64 -7.21
C ASP A 526 -23.49 7.13 -8.63
N ALA A 527 -22.20 7.13 -9.00
CA ALA A 527 -21.74 7.56 -10.33
C ALA A 527 -21.95 6.51 -11.43
N ASN A 528 -22.06 5.23 -11.06
CA ASN A 528 -22.22 4.13 -12.02
C ASN A 528 -23.35 3.18 -11.57
N PRO A 529 -24.55 3.29 -12.16
CA PRO A 529 -25.72 2.48 -11.79
C PRO A 529 -25.57 0.98 -12.08
N LYS A 530 -24.53 0.57 -12.81
CA LYS A 530 -24.20 -0.84 -13.02
C LYS A 530 -23.35 -1.43 -11.88
N LEU A 531 -22.76 -0.59 -11.00
CA LEU A 531 -22.04 -1.06 -9.83
C LEU A 531 -23.01 -1.39 -8.69
N THR A 532 -22.91 -2.59 -8.17
CA THR A 532 -23.62 -3.03 -6.98
C THR A 532 -22.68 -3.11 -5.80
N GLN A 533 -23.15 -2.77 -4.61
CA GLN A 533 -22.37 -2.88 -3.37
C GLN A 533 -21.99 -4.34 -3.09
N ASN A 534 -20.90 -4.57 -2.34
CA ASN A 534 -20.58 -5.89 -1.81
C ASN A 534 -21.70 -6.37 -0.85
N PRO A 535 -22.16 -7.63 -0.93
CA PRO A 535 -23.44 -8.06 -0.34
C PRO A 535 -23.64 -7.68 1.13
N ALA A 536 -22.62 -7.83 1.95
CA ALA A 536 -22.70 -7.52 3.40
C ALA A 536 -22.69 -6.00 3.72
N TYR A 537 -22.53 -5.15 2.73
CA TYR A 537 -22.54 -3.69 2.85
C TYR A 537 -23.72 -3.06 2.08
N ALA A 538 -24.62 -3.88 1.55
CA ALA A 538 -25.73 -3.45 0.66
C ALA A 538 -26.96 -2.89 1.40
N ASN A 539 -26.89 -2.62 2.72
CA ASN A 539 -28.03 -2.13 3.53
C ASN A 539 -27.91 -0.64 3.81
#